data_b459c7554b4a174238121df21c5f5160
#
_entry.id   b459c7554b4a174238121df21c5f5160
#
_cell.length_a   1.000
_cell.length_b   1.000
_cell.length_c   1.000
_cell.angle_alpha   90.00
_cell.angle_beta   90.00
_cell.angle_gamma   90.00
#
_symmetry.space_group_name_H-M   'P 1'
#
loop_
_entity.id
_entity.type
_entity.pdbx_description
1 polymer ?
#
loop_
_entity_poly.entity_id
_entity_poly.type
_entity_poly.pdbx_seq_one_letter_code
_entity_poly.pdbx_strand_id
1 'polypeptide(L)'
;NGIGNIIVDTYSGNTYIGTKTVGFTVYISDDMKPSISAFELRPVNSNSILQNWNILVKGQSRFSLYWNAAGAYSSSLSYFVISFNGVVSNVGNGYTTGVLGFSGNTTLYYKVVDSRGMESETYSYTFTIYDYSAPKISTFSVYRIEGQQQSVASYAVYSASSINGNNSIKSAILYYKKTGSSNWITYSGDISSGETIAIQGFNEASSYEFELWITDTIGNTSQRTVYVGTAAVLLDFRAGGKG
;
A
#
# COMPACT_ATOMS: atom_id res chain seq x y z
N ASN A 1 -12.80 -34.67 19.60
CA ASN A 1 -12.95 -35.95 20.30
C ASN A 1 -13.24 -35.67 21.77
N GLY A 2 -14.26 -36.36 22.35
CA GLY A 2 -14.61 -36.32 23.76
C GLY A 2 -14.37 -37.67 24.42
N ILE A 3 -13.94 -37.65 25.68
CA ILE A 3 -13.83 -38.85 26.51
C ILE A 3 -14.94 -38.78 27.57
N GLY A 4 -15.70 -39.82 27.69
CA GLY A 4 -16.75 -39.97 28.69
C GLY A 4 -16.63 -41.28 29.46
N ASN A 5 -17.29 -41.33 30.59
CA ASN A 5 -17.38 -42.57 31.40
C ASN A 5 -18.85 -42.92 31.63
N ILE A 6 -19.18 -44.17 31.45
CA ILE A 6 -20.44 -44.76 31.93
C ILE A 6 -20.13 -45.39 33.29
N ILE A 7 -20.84 -44.98 34.32
CA ILE A 7 -20.72 -45.50 35.68
C ILE A 7 -21.99 -46.33 35.94
N VAL A 8 -21.81 -47.57 36.27
CA VAL A 8 -22.90 -48.51 36.60
C VAL A 8 -22.76 -48.92 38.03
N ASP A 9 -23.71 -48.56 38.87
CA ASP A 9 -23.83 -48.99 40.24
C ASP A 9 -24.79 -50.14 40.29
N THR A 10 -24.36 -51.23 40.97
CA THR A 10 -25.12 -52.47 41.10
C THR A 10 -25.62 -52.63 42.53
N TYR A 11 -26.89 -52.95 42.65
CA TYR A 11 -27.55 -53.16 43.95
C TYR A 11 -28.24 -54.52 44.00
N SER A 12 -28.29 -55.20 45.21
CA SER A 12 -29.15 -56.32 45.51
C SER A 12 -30.23 -55.87 46.52
N GLY A 13 -31.43 -55.59 46.02
CA GLY A 13 -32.42 -54.86 46.80
C GLY A 13 -31.93 -53.43 47.06
N ASN A 14 -31.85 -53.07 48.34
CA ASN A 14 -31.31 -51.77 48.76
C ASN A 14 -29.82 -51.80 49.13
N THR A 15 -29.15 -52.93 48.97
CA THR A 15 -27.74 -53.09 49.34
C THR A 15 -26.86 -52.83 48.09
N TYR A 16 -25.99 -51.86 48.19
CA TYR A 16 -24.99 -51.57 47.14
C TYR A 16 -23.98 -52.71 47.08
N ILE A 17 -23.72 -53.24 45.87
CA ILE A 17 -22.80 -54.33 45.62
C ILE A 17 -21.47 -53.83 45.06
N GLY A 18 -21.52 -52.79 44.18
CA GLY A 18 -20.30 -52.24 43.57
C GLY A 18 -20.57 -51.39 42.38
N THR A 19 -19.54 -50.68 41.97
CA THR A 19 -19.53 -49.76 40.78
C THR A 19 -18.56 -50.28 39.71
N LYS A 20 -18.99 -50.31 38.49
CA LYS A 20 -18.11 -50.46 37.29
C LYS A 20 -18.12 -49.23 36.43
N THR A 21 -16.93 -48.75 36.13
CA THR A 21 -16.75 -47.63 35.20
C THR A 21 -16.21 -48.12 33.87
N VAL A 22 -16.84 -47.70 32.76
CA VAL A 22 -16.39 -48.00 31.40
C VAL A 22 -16.15 -46.70 30.70
N GLY A 23 -14.89 -46.43 30.29
CA GLY A 23 -14.52 -45.29 29.47
C GLY A 23 -14.95 -45.49 28.01
N PHE A 24 -15.39 -44.45 27.37
CA PHE A 24 -15.64 -44.42 25.92
C PHE A 24 -15.10 -43.13 25.30
N THR A 25 -14.75 -43.22 24.03
CA THR A 25 -14.31 -42.04 23.23
C THR A 25 -15.35 -41.78 22.15
N VAL A 26 -15.83 -40.54 22.10
CA VAL A 26 -16.65 -40.03 20.99
C VAL A 26 -15.76 -39.37 19.99
N TYR A 27 -15.76 -39.87 18.77
CA TYR A 27 -15.09 -39.23 17.64
C TYR A 27 -16.08 -38.31 16.95
N ILE A 28 -15.61 -37.08 16.65
CA ILE A 28 -16.38 -36.13 15.85
C ILE A 28 -16.04 -36.42 14.41
N SER A 29 -17.03 -36.76 13.63
CA SER A 29 -16.91 -36.99 12.18
C SER A 29 -16.75 -35.67 11.43
N ASP A 30 -16.12 -35.70 10.26
CA ASP A 30 -15.89 -34.51 9.43
C ASP A 30 -17.18 -33.86 8.92
N ASP A 31 -18.24 -34.65 8.75
CA ASP A 31 -19.57 -34.16 8.40
C ASP A 31 -20.23 -33.30 9.50
N MET A 32 -19.72 -33.36 10.74
CA MET A 32 -20.16 -32.51 11.85
C MET A 32 -19.48 -31.15 11.92
N LYS A 33 -18.45 -30.91 11.13
CA LYS A 33 -17.74 -29.63 11.07
C LYS A 33 -18.53 -28.62 10.25
N PRO A 34 -18.43 -27.31 10.57
CA PRO A 34 -18.91 -26.27 9.68
C PRO A 34 -18.09 -26.24 8.39
N SER A 35 -18.67 -25.72 7.31
CA SER A 35 -18.04 -25.69 6.00
C SER A 35 -18.07 -24.28 5.40
N ILE A 36 -17.07 -23.97 4.57
CA ILE A 36 -17.00 -22.75 3.76
C ILE A 36 -17.19 -23.15 2.31
N SER A 37 -18.23 -22.62 1.66
CA SER A 37 -18.56 -22.92 0.26
C SER A 37 -18.06 -21.85 -0.72
N ALA A 38 -17.83 -20.61 -0.24
CA ALA A 38 -17.24 -19.55 -1.02
C ALA A 38 -16.44 -18.60 -0.14
N PHE A 39 -15.38 -18.02 -0.72
CA PHE A 39 -14.53 -17.01 -0.11
C PHE A 39 -14.17 -15.97 -1.14
N GLU A 40 -14.21 -14.72 -0.76
CA GLU A 40 -13.84 -13.60 -1.62
C GLU A 40 -13.04 -12.56 -0.83
N LEU A 41 -11.91 -12.12 -1.39
CA LEU A 41 -11.13 -10.99 -0.94
C LEU A 41 -11.32 -9.86 -1.95
N ARG A 42 -11.81 -8.70 -1.49
CA ARG A 42 -12.02 -7.51 -2.31
C ARG A 42 -11.08 -6.40 -1.90
N PRO A 43 -10.27 -5.85 -2.83
CA PRO A 43 -9.53 -4.61 -2.59
C PRO A 43 -10.46 -3.45 -2.25
N VAL A 44 -10.04 -2.65 -1.26
CA VAL A 44 -10.72 -1.43 -0.84
C VAL A 44 -9.73 -0.29 -0.90
N ASN A 45 -9.92 0.60 -1.86
CA ASN A 45 -9.06 1.74 -2.13
C ASN A 45 -9.86 3.04 -2.05
N SER A 46 -9.33 4.05 -1.36
CA SER A 46 -9.89 5.40 -1.38
C SER A 46 -9.60 6.15 -2.68
N ASN A 47 -8.52 5.79 -3.37
CA ASN A 47 -8.16 6.31 -4.67
C ASN A 47 -8.97 5.57 -5.76
N SER A 48 -9.74 6.30 -6.57
CA SER A 48 -10.60 5.73 -7.60
C SER A 48 -9.82 4.99 -8.70
N ILE A 49 -8.62 5.42 -9.02
CA ILE A 49 -7.76 4.78 -10.02
C ILE A 49 -7.30 3.41 -9.50
N LEU A 50 -6.81 3.33 -8.25
CA LEU A 50 -6.45 2.07 -7.61
C LEU A 50 -7.66 1.14 -7.46
N GLN A 51 -8.84 1.70 -7.17
CA GLN A 51 -10.08 0.92 -7.08
C GLN A 51 -10.45 0.30 -8.43
N ASN A 52 -10.30 1.05 -9.52
CA ASN A 52 -10.55 0.55 -10.89
C ASN A 52 -9.54 -0.54 -11.32
N TRP A 53 -8.30 -0.45 -10.87
CA TRP A 53 -7.30 -1.50 -11.13
C TRP A 53 -7.56 -2.79 -10.34
N ASN A 54 -8.40 -2.71 -9.30
CA ASN A 54 -8.76 -3.83 -8.43
C ASN A 54 -7.55 -4.57 -7.85
N ILE A 55 -6.54 -3.82 -7.39
CA ILE A 55 -5.29 -4.33 -6.83
C ILE A 55 -5.05 -3.83 -5.42
N LEU A 56 -4.17 -4.51 -4.70
CA LEU A 56 -3.74 -4.12 -3.37
C LEU A 56 -2.37 -3.45 -3.46
N VAL A 57 -2.24 -2.26 -2.86
CA VAL A 57 -1.02 -1.44 -2.87
C VAL A 57 -0.66 -1.04 -1.45
N LYS A 58 0.60 -1.26 -1.09
CA LYS A 58 1.17 -0.88 0.21
C LYS A 58 0.93 0.61 0.51
N GLY A 59 0.48 0.92 1.72
CA GLY A 59 0.21 2.27 2.18
C GLY A 59 -1.04 2.93 1.59
N GLN A 60 -1.72 2.28 0.62
CA GLN A 60 -2.87 2.83 -0.10
C GLN A 60 -4.13 2.00 0.06
N SER A 61 -3.98 0.68 0.20
CA SER A 61 -5.09 -0.27 0.13
C SER A 61 -5.41 -0.89 1.48
N ARG A 62 -6.66 -1.32 1.58
CA ARG A 62 -7.21 -2.28 2.54
C ARG A 62 -7.84 -3.41 1.75
N PHE A 63 -8.27 -4.48 2.39
CA PHE A 63 -9.16 -5.46 1.76
C PHE A 63 -10.31 -5.83 2.69
N SER A 64 -11.44 -6.19 2.09
CA SER A 64 -12.58 -6.76 2.78
C SER A 64 -12.71 -8.25 2.46
N LEU A 65 -13.19 -9.01 3.44
CA LEU A 65 -13.35 -10.45 3.35
C LEU A 65 -14.83 -10.80 3.40
N TYR A 66 -15.26 -11.65 2.46
CA TYR A 66 -16.61 -12.16 2.37
C TYR A 66 -16.60 -13.68 2.27
N TRP A 67 -17.52 -14.31 2.93
CA TRP A 67 -17.65 -15.75 2.94
C TRP A 67 -19.11 -16.20 2.77
N ASN A 68 -19.27 -17.37 2.17
CA ASN A 68 -20.47 -18.15 2.30
C ASN A 68 -20.10 -19.43 3.06
N ALA A 69 -20.68 -19.63 4.24
CA ALA A 69 -20.36 -20.73 5.12
C ALA A 69 -21.62 -21.22 5.85
N ALA A 70 -21.63 -22.46 6.26
CA ALA A 70 -22.75 -23.09 6.99
C ALA A 70 -22.24 -23.90 8.17
N GLY A 71 -22.99 -23.86 9.26
CA GLY A 71 -22.84 -24.83 10.35
C GLY A 71 -23.43 -26.19 9.97
N ALA A 72 -22.97 -27.25 10.57
CA ALA A 72 -23.54 -28.57 10.42
C ALA A 72 -24.58 -28.84 11.52
N TYR A 73 -25.57 -29.71 11.26
CA TYR A 73 -26.59 -30.15 12.20
C TYR A 73 -27.26 -29.01 12.96
N SER A 74 -27.73 -27.99 12.20
CA SER A 74 -28.43 -26.81 12.71
C SER A 74 -27.62 -25.92 13.67
N SER A 75 -26.28 -26.09 13.75
CA SER A 75 -25.44 -25.10 14.43
C SER A 75 -25.37 -23.79 13.67
N SER A 76 -25.36 -22.69 14.39
CA SER A 76 -25.09 -21.37 13.81
C SER A 76 -23.59 -21.12 13.70
N LEU A 77 -23.20 -20.18 12.82
CA LEU A 77 -21.82 -19.71 12.75
C LEU A 77 -21.57 -18.73 13.91
N SER A 78 -20.39 -18.83 14.52
CA SER A 78 -19.99 -17.96 15.62
C SER A 78 -19.07 -16.84 15.13
N TYR A 79 -17.92 -17.20 14.54
CA TYR A 79 -16.95 -16.26 13.98
C TYR A 79 -16.05 -16.97 12.98
N PHE A 80 -15.29 -16.17 12.23
CA PHE A 80 -14.22 -16.62 11.35
C PHE A 80 -12.88 -16.34 12.00
N VAL A 81 -11.95 -17.27 11.88
CA VAL A 81 -10.56 -17.10 12.29
C VAL A 81 -9.75 -16.85 11.03
N ILE A 82 -9.05 -15.75 11.00
CA ILE A 82 -8.09 -15.43 9.94
C ILE A 82 -6.68 -15.39 10.53
N SER A 83 -5.70 -15.84 9.75
CA SER A 83 -4.28 -15.68 10.04
C SER A 83 -3.59 -15.05 8.84
N PHE A 84 -3.00 -13.89 9.05
CA PHE A 84 -2.47 -13.06 8.00
C PHE A 84 -1.31 -12.23 8.54
N ASN A 85 -0.16 -12.25 7.85
CA ASN A 85 1.06 -11.52 8.26
C ASN A 85 1.45 -11.76 9.74
N GLY A 86 1.34 -13.00 10.20
CA GLY A 86 1.69 -13.37 11.58
C GLY A 86 0.66 -12.98 12.65
N VAL A 87 -0.46 -12.34 12.25
CA VAL A 87 -1.55 -11.95 13.16
C VAL A 87 -2.73 -12.88 12.99
N VAL A 88 -3.26 -13.39 14.10
CA VAL A 88 -4.48 -14.18 14.15
C VAL A 88 -5.60 -13.32 14.71
N SER A 89 -6.76 -13.32 14.07
CA SER A 89 -7.91 -12.52 14.47
C SER A 89 -9.22 -13.26 14.27
N ASN A 90 -10.17 -13.03 15.18
CA ASN A 90 -11.55 -13.49 15.03
C ASN A 90 -12.36 -12.34 14.42
N VAL A 91 -13.03 -12.61 13.31
CA VAL A 91 -13.71 -11.59 12.50
C VAL A 91 -15.10 -12.04 12.06
N GLY A 92 -15.96 -11.10 11.72
CA GLY A 92 -17.25 -11.34 11.08
C GLY A 92 -17.18 -11.26 9.55
N ASN A 93 -18.25 -11.69 8.87
CA ASN A 93 -18.41 -11.51 7.44
C ASN A 93 -18.42 -10.01 7.08
N GLY A 94 -17.74 -9.61 6.01
CA GLY A 94 -17.56 -8.21 5.64
C GLY A 94 -16.44 -7.48 6.39
N TYR A 95 -15.62 -8.21 7.17
CA TYR A 95 -14.48 -7.60 7.85
C TYR A 95 -13.56 -6.87 6.87
N THR A 96 -13.13 -5.67 7.27
CA THR A 96 -12.17 -4.87 6.50
C THR A 96 -10.92 -4.61 7.33
N THR A 97 -9.75 -4.84 6.74
CA THR A 97 -8.45 -4.62 7.39
C THR A 97 -8.14 -3.13 7.61
N GLY A 98 -7.12 -2.84 8.41
CA GLY A 98 -6.39 -1.56 8.34
C GLY A 98 -5.66 -1.39 7.00
N VAL A 99 -5.03 -0.23 6.81
CA VAL A 99 -4.16 0.03 5.65
C VAL A 99 -2.97 -0.93 5.67
N LEU A 100 -2.67 -1.54 4.53
CA LEU A 100 -1.61 -2.53 4.38
C LEU A 100 -0.23 -1.85 4.44
N GLY A 101 0.57 -2.15 5.45
CA GLY A 101 1.89 -1.53 5.67
C GLY A 101 3.07 -2.26 5.02
N PHE A 102 2.84 -3.33 4.27
CA PHE A 102 3.86 -4.18 3.66
C PHE A 102 3.49 -4.54 2.22
N SER A 103 4.42 -5.14 1.49
CA SER A 103 4.27 -5.56 0.09
C SER A 103 4.82 -6.97 -0.12
N GLY A 104 4.46 -7.59 -1.24
CA GLY A 104 4.89 -8.92 -1.65
C GLY A 104 3.74 -9.92 -1.73
N ASN A 105 4.09 -11.16 -2.08
CA ASN A 105 3.15 -12.29 -2.07
C ASN A 105 2.82 -12.68 -0.64
N THR A 106 1.55 -12.82 -0.36
CA THR A 106 1.04 -13.05 0.99
C THR A 106 -0.03 -14.14 0.95
N THR A 107 -0.03 -15.01 1.95
CA THR A 107 -1.07 -16.02 2.13
C THR A 107 -1.90 -15.69 3.36
N LEU A 108 -3.20 -15.63 3.16
CA LEU A 108 -4.21 -15.58 4.20
C LEU A 108 -4.70 -17.01 4.46
N TYR A 109 -4.63 -17.45 5.71
CA TYR A 109 -5.28 -18.68 6.16
C TYR A 109 -6.58 -18.33 6.85
N TYR A 110 -7.62 -19.14 6.63
CA TYR A 110 -8.93 -18.86 7.20
C TYR A 110 -9.71 -20.13 7.48
N LYS A 111 -10.52 -20.10 8.53
CA LYS A 111 -11.47 -21.14 8.94
C LYS A 111 -12.67 -20.50 9.62
N VAL A 112 -13.75 -21.25 9.77
CA VAL A 112 -14.96 -20.82 10.50
C VAL A 112 -15.17 -21.67 11.74
N VAL A 113 -15.71 -21.04 12.79
CA VAL A 113 -16.09 -21.68 14.05
C VAL A 113 -17.59 -21.56 14.23
N ASP A 114 -18.25 -22.65 14.58
CA ASP A 114 -19.69 -22.68 14.84
C ASP A 114 -20.04 -22.48 16.32
N SER A 115 -21.32 -22.40 16.63
CA SER A 115 -21.84 -22.18 17.97
C SER A 115 -21.51 -23.31 19.00
N ARG A 116 -21.04 -24.44 18.51
CA ARG A 116 -20.56 -25.58 19.32
C ARG A 116 -19.06 -25.54 19.57
N GLY A 117 -18.36 -24.56 18.99
CA GLY A 117 -16.90 -24.46 19.01
C GLY A 117 -16.19 -25.37 18.00
N MET A 118 -16.95 -25.98 17.05
CA MET A 118 -16.34 -26.79 16.00
C MET A 118 -15.75 -25.93 14.92
N GLU A 119 -14.56 -26.33 14.47
CA GLU A 119 -13.81 -25.62 13.42
C GLU A 119 -13.94 -26.34 12.08
N SER A 120 -14.04 -25.56 10.99
CA SER A 120 -13.90 -26.10 9.63
C SER A 120 -12.46 -26.53 9.37
N GLU A 121 -12.21 -27.15 8.22
CA GLU A 121 -10.87 -27.22 7.65
C GLU A 121 -10.27 -25.83 7.49
N THR A 122 -8.93 -25.73 7.53
CA THR A 122 -8.21 -24.49 7.27
C THR A 122 -7.96 -24.36 5.78
N TYR A 123 -8.45 -23.28 5.21
CA TYR A 123 -8.24 -22.91 3.82
C TYR A 123 -7.14 -21.85 3.71
N SER A 124 -6.60 -21.67 2.51
CA SER A 124 -5.63 -20.62 2.22
C SER A 124 -5.95 -19.87 0.92
N TYR A 125 -5.62 -18.59 0.90
CA TYR A 125 -5.75 -17.74 -0.28
C TYR A 125 -4.49 -16.89 -0.44
N THR A 126 -3.80 -17.00 -1.58
CA THR A 126 -2.57 -16.26 -1.87
C THR A 126 -2.88 -15.10 -2.80
N PHE A 127 -2.35 -13.93 -2.48
CA PHE A 127 -2.51 -12.69 -3.24
C PHE A 127 -1.24 -11.82 -3.15
N THR A 128 -1.16 -10.82 -4.02
CA THR A 128 -0.02 -9.90 -4.08
C THR A 128 -0.42 -8.52 -3.59
N ILE A 129 0.41 -7.92 -2.73
CA ILE A 129 0.34 -6.51 -2.35
C ILE A 129 1.51 -5.84 -3.06
N TYR A 130 1.23 -4.93 -3.99
CA TYR A 130 2.25 -4.23 -4.77
C TYR A 130 2.95 -3.17 -3.93
N ASP A 131 4.28 -3.06 -4.10
CA ASP A 131 5.04 -1.99 -3.45
C ASP A 131 4.74 -0.64 -4.10
N TYR A 132 4.77 0.40 -3.28
CA TYR A 132 4.56 1.77 -3.72
C TYR A 132 5.40 2.75 -2.89
N SER A 133 5.98 3.69 -3.60
CA SER A 133 6.54 4.93 -3.06
C SER A 133 6.10 6.11 -3.93
N ALA A 134 5.94 7.29 -3.32
CA ALA A 134 5.64 8.51 -4.05
C ALA A 134 6.66 8.75 -5.17
N PRO A 135 6.28 9.45 -6.25
CA PRO A 135 7.19 9.78 -7.33
C PRO A 135 8.42 10.52 -6.79
N LYS A 136 9.60 10.30 -7.37
CA LYS A 136 10.87 10.80 -6.87
C LYS A 136 11.59 11.62 -7.92
N ILE A 137 12.04 12.82 -7.54
CA ILE A 137 13.02 13.62 -8.30
C ILE A 137 14.40 13.29 -7.73
N SER A 138 15.18 12.48 -8.45
CA SER A 138 16.53 12.10 -8.03
C SER A 138 17.55 13.18 -8.32
N THR A 139 17.41 13.88 -9.46
CA THR A 139 18.26 14.99 -9.83
C THR A 139 17.40 16.12 -10.39
N PHE A 140 17.68 17.35 -9.98
CA PHE A 140 17.15 18.55 -10.64
C PHE A 140 18.19 19.66 -10.51
N SER A 141 18.63 20.18 -11.62
CA SER A 141 19.61 21.27 -11.72
C SER A 141 19.22 22.23 -12.81
N VAL A 142 19.47 23.52 -12.56
CA VAL A 142 19.32 24.60 -13.54
C VAL A 142 20.55 25.47 -13.43
N TYR A 143 21.16 25.85 -14.57
CA TYR A 143 22.36 26.66 -14.60
C TYR A 143 22.34 27.57 -15.84
N ARG A 144 23.08 28.69 -15.79
CA ARG A 144 23.29 29.57 -16.94
C ARG A 144 24.11 28.88 -18.00
N ILE A 145 23.75 29.04 -19.26
CA ILE A 145 24.52 28.51 -20.39
C ILE A 145 25.67 29.48 -20.68
N GLU A 146 26.89 28.97 -20.68
CA GLU A 146 28.09 29.73 -21.01
C GLU A 146 27.95 30.34 -22.41
N GLY A 147 28.29 31.66 -22.55
CA GLY A 147 28.13 32.40 -23.79
C GLY A 147 26.67 32.77 -24.15
N GLN A 148 25.68 32.34 -23.38
CA GLN A 148 24.24 32.62 -23.56
C GLN A 148 23.59 33.07 -22.25
N GLN A 149 24.02 34.21 -21.70
CA GLN A 149 23.65 34.64 -20.34
C GLN A 149 22.14 34.81 -20.11
N GLN A 150 21.35 35.02 -21.18
CA GLN A 150 19.88 35.11 -21.13
C GLN A 150 19.20 33.73 -21.23
N SER A 151 19.97 32.65 -21.23
CA SER A 151 19.49 31.30 -21.31
C SER A 151 19.92 30.49 -20.08
N VAL A 152 19.09 29.53 -19.71
CA VAL A 152 19.41 28.51 -18.69
C VAL A 152 19.25 27.13 -19.29
N ALA A 153 20.08 26.19 -18.84
CA ALA A 153 19.88 24.77 -19.07
C ALA A 153 19.20 24.16 -17.84
N SER A 154 18.16 23.38 -18.06
CA SER A 154 17.48 22.60 -17.02
C SER A 154 17.64 21.12 -17.30
N TYR A 155 18.06 20.36 -16.30
CA TYR A 155 18.20 18.91 -16.34
C TYR A 155 17.51 18.28 -15.14
N ALA A 156 16.70 17.24 -15.40
CA ALA A 156 16.01 16.52 -14.33
C ALA A 156 16.00 15.01 -14.57
N VAL A 157 16.13 14.23 -13.48
CA VAL A 157 15.91 12.79 -13.49
C VAL A 157 14.85 12.47 -12.43
N TYR A 158 13.79 11.85 -12.86
CA TYR A 158 12.66 11.52 -12.00
C TYR A 158 11.99 10.20 -12.41
N SER A 159 11.26 9.57 -11.49
CA SER A 159 10.59 8.29 -11.70
C SER A 159 9.39 8.13 -10.79
N ALA A 160 8.53 7.18 -11.11
CA ALA A 160 7.43 6.70 -10.27
C ALA A 160 7.54 5.20 -10.00
N SER A 161 6.95 4.71 -8.92
CA SER A 161 6.77 3.28 -8.68
C SER A 161 5.85 2.69 -9.75
N SER A 162 6.25 1.57 -10.36
CA SER A 162 5.52 0.99 -11.52
C SER A 162 4.15 0.43 -11.15
N ILE A 163 3.95 -0.10 -9.93
CA ILE A 163 2.72 -0.79 -9.50
C ILE A 163 2.23 -1.78 -10.57
N ASN A 164 3.04 -2.81 -10.82
CA ASN A 164 2.74 -3.82 -11.86
C ASN A 164 2.52 -3.24 -13.27
N GLY A 165 3.24 -2.18 -13.64
CA GLY A 165 3.14 -1.53 -14.95
C GLY A 165 1.99 -0.53 -15.09
N ASN A 166 1.12 -0.39 -14.09
CA ASN A 166 -0.06 0.50 -14.18
C ASN A 166 0.23 1.95 -13.81
N ASN A 167 1.31 2.22 -13.04
CA ASN A 167 1.65 3.57 -12.60
C ASN A 167 2.93 4.07 -13.28
N SER A 168 2.91 5.33 -13.69
CA SER A 168 4.02 6.05 -14.32
C SER A 168 3.92 7.54 -13.98
N ILE A 169 4.89 8.35 -14.43
CA ILE A 169 4.76 9.81 -14.35
C ILE A 169 3.65 10.25 -15.32
N LYS A 170 2.64 10.91 -14.78
CA LYS A 170 1.51 11.49 -15.51
C LYS A 170 1.83 12.88 -16.03
N SER A 171 2.57 13.67 -15.24
CA SER A 171 2.99 15.02 -15.63
C SER A 171 4.27 15.44 -14.93
N ALA A 172 5.09 16.24 -15.62
CA ALA A 172 6.21 16.97 -15.07
C ALA A 172 6.06 18.44 -15.52
N ILE A 173 6.00 19.36 -14.55
CA ILE A 173 5.76 20.79 -14.81
C ILE A 173 6.88 21.58 -14.16
N LEU A 174 7.50 22.47 -14.92
CA LEU A 174 8.52 23.38 -14.45
C LEU A 174 7.91 24.78 -14.28
N TYR A 175 8.06 25.29 -13.07
CA TYR A 175 7.74 26.68 -12.74
C TYR A 175 9.02 27.46 -12.51
N TYR A 176 8.99 28.77 -12.81
CA TYR A 176 10.07 29.66 -12.45
C TYR A 176 9.55 31.04 -12.10
N LYS A 177 10.33 31.76 -11.32
CA LYS A 177 10.10 33.20 -11.03
C LYS A 177 11.42 33.90 -10.78
N LYS A 178 11.42 35.25 -10.91
CA LYS A 178 12.52 36.07 -10.42
C LYS A 178 12.57 35.96 -8.88
N THR A 179 13.74 35.81 -8.32
CA THR A 179 13.92 35.76 -6.86
C THR A 179 13.33 37.00 -6.20
N GLY A 180 12.52 36.80 -5.15
CA GLY A 180 11.77 37.87 -4.47
C GLY A 180 10.42 38.20 -5.10
N SER A 181 10.07 37.67 -6.28
CA SER A 181 8.74 37.80 -6.87
C SER A 181 7.79 36.77 -6.29
N SER A 182 6.51 37.13 -6.15
CA SER A 182 5.43 36.19 -5.81
C SER A 182 4.84 35.44 -7.01
N ASN A 183 5.12 35.96 -8.24
CA ASN A 183 4.49 35.46 -9.46
C ASN A 183 5.30 34.31 -10.08
N TRP A 184 4.74 33.11 -10.07
CA TRP A 184 5.28 31.96 -10.77
C TRP A 184 4.84 31.95 -12.23
N ILE A 185 5.74 31.58 -13.11
CA ILE A 185 5.53 31.41 -14.56
C ILE A 185 5.67 29.93 -14.85
N THR A 186 4.71 29.32 -15.55
CA THR A 186 4.80 27.97 -16.03
C THR A 186 5.59 27.90 -17.32
N TYR A 187 6.60 27.03 -17.36
CA TYR A 187 7.27 26.70 -18.61
C TYR A 187 6.34 25.88 -19.50
N SER A 188 6.16 26.30 -20.75
CA SER A 188 5.19 25.68 -21.67
C SER A 188 5.74 24.50 -22.49
N GLY A 189 7.05 24.21 -22.38
CA GLY A 189 7.66 23.10 -23.10
C GLY A 189 7.65 21.82 -22.27
N ASP A 190 7.95 20.70 -22.92
CA ASP A 190 8.04 19.40 -22.29
C ASP A 190 9.30 19.29 -21.45
N ILE A 191 9.17 18.57 -20.32
CA ILE A 191 10.25 18.20 -19.43
C ILE A 191 10.34 16.68 -19.43
N SER A 192 11.33 16.12 -20.12
CA SER A 192 11.58 14.68 -20.15
C SER A 192 12.66 14.29 -19.13
N SER A 193 12.47 13.17 -18.44
CA SER A 193 13.46 12.64 -17.50
C SER A 193 14.73 12.21 -18.22
N GLY A 194 15.89 12.74 -17.78
CA GLY A 194 17.20 12.43 -18.36
C GLY A 194 17.60 13.34 -19.54
N GLU A 195 16.75 14.28 -19.93
CA GLU A 195 17.05 15.23 -21.00
C GLU A 195 17.40 16.63 -20.46
N THR A 196 18.27 17.33 -21.19
CA THR A 196 18.61 18.75 -20.92
C THR A 196 17.84 19.64 -21.88
N ILE A 197 17.12 20.60 -21.34
CA ILE A 197 16.39 21.60 -22.12
C ILE A 197 17.01 22.97 -21.92
N ALA A 198 17.04 23.79 -22.97
CA ALA A 198 17.45 25.19 -22.93
C ALA A 198 16.22 26.10 -22.90
N ILE A 199 16.18 27.03 -21.95
CA ILE A 199 15.08 27.98 -21.75
C ILE A 199 15.66 29.39 -21.87
N GLN A 200 15.02 30.26 -22.64
CA GLN A 200 15.47 31.61 -22.94
C GLN A 200 14.61 32.67 -22.24
N GLY A 201 15.08 33.93 -22.24
CA GLY A 201 14.32 35.09 -21.78
C GLY A 201 14.62 35.53 -20.35
N PHE A 202 15.74 35.10 -19.77
CA PHE A 202 16.16 35.46 -18.42
C PHE A 202 17.05 36.73 -18.43
N ASN A 203 16.80 37.66 -17.51
CA ASN A 203 17.64 38.83 -17.32
C ASN A 203 18.96 38.42 -16.64
N GLU A 204 20.08 38.85 -17.19
CA GLU A 204 21.44 38.53 -16.72
C GLU A 204 21.73 39.06 -15.32
N ALA A 205 21.20 40.22 -14.96
CA ALA A 205 21.40 40.89 -13.67
C ALA A 205 20.41 40.38 -12.59
N SER A 206 19.62 39.35 -12.88
CA SER A 206 18.61 38.82 -11.95
C SER A 206 18.86 37.37 -11.63
N SER A 207 18.59 36.98 -10.37
CA SER A 207 18.51 35.56 -9.94
C SER A 207 17.10 35.05 -10.07
N TYR A 208 16.99 33.74 -10.23
CA TYR A 208 15.73 33.07 -10.45
C TYR A 208 15.60 31.84 -9.58
N GLU A 209 14.37 31.51 -9.22
CA GLU A 209 13.97 30.32 -8.52
C GLU A 209 13.19 29.41 -9.48
N PHE A 210 13.54 28.14 -9.52
CA PHE A 210 12.90 27.11 -10.36
C PHE A 210 12.33 26.03 -9.49
N GLU A 211 11.15 25.55 -9.82
CA GLU A 211 10.48 24.50 -9.10
C GLU A 211 9.93 23.46 -10.09
N LEU A 212 10.41 22.21 -9.96
CA LEU A 212 9.91 21.08 -10.74
C LEU A 212 8.89 20.31 -9.91
N TRP A 213 7.68 20.16 -10.46
CA TRP A 213 6.60 19.33 -9.93
C TRP A 213 6.41 18.11 -10.80
N ILE A 214 6.39 16.93 -10.20
CA ILE A 214 6.03 15.69 -10.88
C ILE A 214 4.82 15.07 -10.22
N THR A 215 3.94 14.48 -11.01
CA THR A 215 2.72 13.80 -10.55
C THR A 215 2.67 12.43 -11.20
N ASP A 216 2.38 11.38 -10.43
CA ASP A 216 2.18 10.03 -10.97
C ASP A 216 0.72 9.80 -11.40
N THR A 217 0.46 8.62 -12.01
CA THR A 217 -0.87 8.27 -12.53
C THR A 217 -1.93 8.23 -11.43
N ILE A 218 -1.58 7.82 -10.20
CA ILE A 218 -2.53 7.78 -9.08
C ILE A 218 -2.69 9.14 -8.38
N GLY A 219 -2.00 10.18 -8.85
CA GLY A 219 -2.19 11.57 -8.41
C GLY A 219 -1.29 12.01 -7.26
N ASN A 220 -0.30 11.20 -6.85
CA ASN A 220 0.69 11.65 -5.87
C ASN A 220 1.74 12.52 -6.53
N THR A 221 2.21 13.53 -5.78
CA THR A 221 3.14 14.55 -6.27
C THR A 221 4.44 14.58 -5.49
N SER A 222 5.52 15.01 -6.16
CA SER A 222 6.76 15.44 -5.53
C SER A 222 7.24 16.71 -6.20
N GLN A 223 7.95 17.55 -5.44
CA GLN A 223 8.50 18.80 -5.94
C GLN A 223 9.94 18.98 -5.49
N ARG A 224 10.70 19.75 -6.24
CA ARG A 224 12.06 20.16 -5.90
C ARG A 224 12.35 21.56 -6.44
N THR A 225 12.98 22.40 -5.58
CA THR A 225 13.35 23.78 -5.91
C THR A 225 14.85 23.91 -6.08
N VAL A 226 15.29 24.72 -7.04
CA VAL A 226 16.68 25.11 -7.26
C VAL A 226 16.76 26.60 -7.59
N TYR A 227 17.92 27.20 -7.36
CA TYR A 227 18.17 28.62 -7.58
C TYR A 227 19.27 28.82 -8.60
N VAL A 228 19.09 29.84 -9.45
CA VAL A 228 20.08 30.27 -10.44
C VAL A 228 20.47 31.73 -10.17
N GLY A 229 21.76 31.97 -9.97
CA GLY A 229 22.30 33.28 -9.73
C GLY A 229 22.26 34.19 -10.97
N THR A 230 22.71 35.44 -10.80
CA THR A 230 22.95 36.38 -11.88
C THR A 230 24.06 35.89 -12.82
N ALA A 231 23.99 36.22 -14.10
CA ALA A 231 25.07 35.96 -15.05
C ALA A 231 26.12 37.08 -15.06
N ALA A 232 25.79 38.25 -14.50
CA ALA A 232 26.70 39.40 -14.46
C ALA A 232 27.83 39.15 -13.45
N VAL A 233 29.05 39.37 -13.87
CA VAL A 233 30.21 39.41 -12.98
C VAL A 233 30.11 40.69 -12.15
N LEU A 234 29.89 40.54 -10.84
CA LEU A 234 29.76 41.69 -9.91
C LEU A 234 31.12 42.32 -9.52
N LEU A 235 32.24 41.70 -9.92
CA LEU A 235 33.58 42.15 -9.60
C LEU A 235 34.35 42.39 -10.92
N ASP A 236 34.53 43.64 -11.29
CA ASP A 236 35.44 44.08 -12.36
C ASP A 236 36.81 44.40 -11.73
N PHE A 237 37.76 43.48 -11.82
CA PHE A 237 39.17 43.75 -11.47
C PHE A 237 39.82 44.46 -12.66
N ARG A 238 39.86 45.79 -12.64
CA ARG A 238 40.59 46.55 -13.64
C ARG A 238 42.09 46.18 -13.61
N ALA A 239 42.64 45.87 -14.75
CA ALA A 239 44.09 45.71 -14.92
C ALA A 239 44.78 46.99 -14.42
N GLY A 240 45.51 46.88 -13.27
CA GLY A 240 46.20 48.03 -12.66
C GLY A 240 46.05 48.17 -11.14
N GLY A 241 45.25 47.31 -10.47
CA GLY A 241 45.29 47.14 -9.02
C GLY A 241 44.94 48.37 -8.16
N LYS A 242 44.15 49.28 -8.66
CA LYS A 242 43.57 50.41 -7.89
C LYS A 242 42.07 50.26 -7.88
N GLY A 243 41.55 49.63 -6.82
CA GLY A 243 40.17 49.66 -6.45
C GLY A 243 39.85 50.89 -5.65
#